data_8c4cdc3c9493b726d86205672898d9cc
#
_entry.id   8c4cdc3c9493b726d86205672898d9cc
#
_cell.length_a   1.000
_cell.length_b   1.000
_cell.length_c   1.000
_cell.angle_alpha   90.00
_cell.angle_beta   90.00
_cell.angle_gamma   90.00
#
_symmetry.space_group_name_H-M   'P 1'
#
loop_
_entity.id
_entity.type
_entity.pdbx_description
1 polymer ?
#
loop_
_entity_poly.entity_id
_entity_poly.type
_entity_poly.pdbx_seq_one_letter_code
_entity_poly.pdbx_strand_id
1 'polypeptide(L)'
;MLGKIVTIAAVAAGGMILSKQLRKSRESGKATIEESIEVNVPVSAAYNQWTQFEEFPNFMKNICEVRQLDDTHLHWRAEIAGKEEEWDAEITEQIPDERIAWHSTSGAEHAGVVTFHKISDSTTRIMLQMDYSPKGFIEGLGDAVGAVKLQVRTDLQGFKDFLEAHGSETGGWRGSVARH
;
A
#
# COMPACT_ATOMS: atom_id res chain seq x y z
N MET A 1 -7.66 44.05 7.99
CA MET A 1 -7.90 42.79 7.26
C MET A 1 -6.58 42.05 7.11
N LEU A 2 -6.28 41.13 8.02
CA LEU A 2 -5.09 40.30 7.94
C LEU A 2 -5.49 38.95 7.33
N GLY A 3 -5.11 38.74 6.05
CA GLY A 3 -5.24 37.45 5.39
C GLY A 3 -4.31 36.44 6.05
N LYS A 4 -4.88 35.34 6.52
CA LYS A 4 -4.11 34.21 7.05
C LYS A 4 -3.40 33.52 5.89
N ILE A 5 -2.10 33.71 5.80
CA ILE A 5 -1.22 32.87 4.98
C ILE A 5 -1.15 31.51 5.66
N VAL A 6 -1.87 30.55 5.14
CA VAL A 6 -1.73 29.15 5.55
C VAL A 6 -0.46 28.65 4.89
N THR A 7 0.56 28.45 5.68
CA THR A 7 1.86 27.96 5.25
C THR A 7 1.75 26.52 4.77
N ILE A 8 1.82 26.32 3.47
CA ILE A 8 1.96 25.00 2.81
C ILE A 8 3.44 24.56 2.97
N ALA A 9 3.84 24.21 4.18
CA ALA A 9 5.19 23.72 4.45
C ALA A 9 5.31 22.19 4.49
N ALA A 10 4.19 21.47 4.56
CA ALA A 10 4.20 20.00 4.69
C ALA A 10 4.38 19.25 3.35
N VAL A 11 4.15 19.90 2.20
CA VAL A 11 4.25 19.26 0.88
C VAL A 11 5.70 19.17 0.38
N ALA A 12 6.57 20.06 0.82
CA ALA A 12 7.96 20.12 0.33
C ALA A 12 8.84 18.97 0.87
N ALA A 13 8.61 18.51 2.10
CA ALA A 13 9.41 17.42 2.68
C ALA A 13 9.04 16.05 2.08
N GLY A 14 7.76 15.81 1.83
CA GLY A 14 7.28 14.59 1.14
C GLY A 14 7.79 14.50 -0.30
N GLY A 15 7.81 15.61 -1.04
CA GLY A 15 8.30 15.67 -2.41
C GLY A 15 9.80 15.43 -2.54
N MET A 16 10.62 15.85 -1.58
CA MET A 16 12.07 15.61 -1.60
C MET A 16 12.42 14.14 -1.30
N ILE A 17 11.70 13.48 -0.40
CA ILE A 17 11.91 12.06 -0.10
C ILE A 17 11.48 11.23 -1.31
N LEU A 18 10.34 11.54 -1.92
CA LEU A 18 9.82 10.89 -3.10
C LEU A 18 10.78 11.01 -4.30
N SER A 19 11.30 12.21 -4.56
CA SER A 19 12.25 12.44 -5.66
C SER A 19 13.59 11.72 -5.47
N LYS A 20 14.05 11.60 -4.23
CA LYS A 20 15.28 10.86 -3.87
C LYS A 20 15.11 9.36 -4.04
N GLN A 21 13.92 8.84 -3.70
CA GLN A 21 13.58 7.42 -3.82
C GLN A 21 13.38 7.02 -5.29
N LEU A 22 12.67 7.84 -6.08
CA LEU A 22 12.51 7.67 -7.52
C LEU A 22 13.85 7.68 -8.28
N ARG A 23 14.79 8.50 -7.84
CA ARG A 23 16.14 8.57 -8.42
C ARG A 23 16.95 7.31 -8.11
N LYS A 24 16.85 6.78 -6.89
CA LYS A 24 17.49 5.53 -6.46
C LYS A 24 16.92 4.31 -7.17
N SER A 25 15.60 4.27 -7.37
CA SER A 25 14.91 3.18 -8.10
C SER A 25 15.33 3.13 -9.58
N ARG A 26 15.50 4.27 -10.23
CA ARG A 26 16.01 4.34 -11.63
C ARG A 26 17.43 3.79 -11.79
N GLU A 27 18.29 4.02 -10.80
CA GLU A 27 19.66 3.52 -10.80
C GLU A 27 19.76 2.01 -10.52
N SER A 28 18.74 1.42 -9.87
CA SER A 28 18.73 0.01 -9.48
C SER A 28 17.95 -0.93 -10.42
N GLY A 29 17.39 -0.41 -11.52
CA GLY A 29 16.53 -1.19 -12.42
C GLY A 29 15.17 -1.58 -11.80
N LYS A 30 14.76 -0.90 -10.72
CA LYS A 30 13.45 -1.06 -10.09
C LYS A 30 12.42 -0.15 -10.74
N ALA A 31 11.18 -0.63 -10.80
CA ALA A 31 10.02 0.17 -11.20
C ALA A 31 9.29 0.68 -9.96
N THR A 32 8.73 1.89 -10.07
CA THR A 32 7.89 2.49 -9.01
C THR A 32 6.47 2.68 -9.53
N ILE A 33 5.50 2.28 -8.73
CA ILE A 33 4.08 2.53 -8.96
C ILE A 33 3.56 3.43 -7.83
N GLU A 34 2.73 4.38 -8.21
CA GLU A 34 1.95 5.20 -7.27
C GLU A 34 0.51 5.25 -7.77
N GLU A 35 -0.42 4.84 -6.91
CA GLU A 35 -1.86 4.90 -7.15
C GLU A 35 -2.59 5.40 -5.91
N SER A 36 -3.73 6.03 -6.10
CA SER A 36 -4.55 6.53 -5.01
C SER A 36 -6.03 6.33 -5.27
N ILE A 37 -6.80 6.22 -4.17
CA ILE A 37 -8.25 6.12 -4.21
C ILE A 37 -8.87 6.88 -3.05
N GLU A 38 -10.06 7.43 -3.24
CA GLU A 38 -10.87 7.99 -2.16
C GLU A 38 -11.95 6.99 -1.76
N VAL A 39 -12.06 6.76 -0.44
CA VAL A 39 -13.05 5.89 0.17
C VAL A 39 -13.96 6.70 1.08
N ASN A 40 -15.25 6.39 1.08
CA ASN A 40 -16.26 7.15 1.81
C ASN A 40 -16.43 6.61 3.24
N VAL A 41 -15.34 6.58 3.98
CA VAL A 41 -15.28 6.19 5.40
C VAL A 41 -14.28 7.07 6.16
N PRO A 42 -14.38 7.15 7.49
CA PRO A 42 -13.38 7.82 8.33
C PRO A 42 -11.98 7.21 8.17
N VAL A 43 -10.94 8.01 8.41
CA VAL A 43 -9.54 7.56 8.28
C VAL A 43 -9.22 6.37 9.19
N SER A 44 -9.79 6.33 10.40
CA SER A 44 -9.63 5.20 11.31
C SER A 44 -10.23 3.90 10.77
N ALA A 45 -11.40 3.97 10.12
CA ALA A 45 -12.01 2.79 9.51
C ALA A 45 -11.19 2.27 8.32
N ALA A 46 -10.71 3.15 7.45
CA ALA A 46 -9.84 2.79 6.35
C ALA A 46 -8.53 2.16 6.84
N TYR A 47 -7.88 2.78 7.82
CA TYR A 47 -6.66 2.25 8.41
C TYR A 47 -6.89 0.90 9.10
N ASN A 48 -7.89 0.80 9.97
CA ASN A 48 -8.20 -0.42 10.71
C ASN A 48 -8.47 -1.60 9.77
N GLN A 49 -9.27 -1.39 8.72
CA GLN A 49 -9.52 -2.43 7.72
C GLN A 49 -8.24 -2.85 6.99
N TRP A 50 -7.36 -1.92 6.66
CA TRP A 50 -6.09 -2.25 6.02
C TRP A 50 -5.19 -3.14 6.89
N THR A 51 -5.26 -3.02 8.21
CA THR A 51 -4.50 -3.87 9.15
C THR A 51 -5.01 -5.32 9.20
N GLN A 52 -6.17 -5.62 8.62
CA GLN A 52 -6.73 -6.97 8.55
C GLN A 52 -6.19 -7.69 7.30
N PHE A 53 -4.89 -7.94 7.26
CA PHE A 53 -4.18 -8.47 6.09
C PHE A 53 -4.70 -9.82 5.62
N GLU A 54 -5.12 -10.69 6.53
CA GLU A 54 -5.65 -12.02 6.21
C GLU A 54 -7.00 -11.97 5.48
N GLU A 55 -7.66 -10.82 5.46
CA GLU A 55 -8.89 -10.59 4.70
C GLU A 55 -8.67 -10.09 3.27
N PHE A 56 -7.44 -9.77 2.88
CA PHE A 56 -7.14 -9.26 1.55
C PHE A 56 -7.62 -10.15 0.40
N PRO A 57 -7.59 -11.49 0.50
CA PRO A 57 -8.17 -12.34 -0.54
C PRO A 57 -9.66 -12.10 -0.81
N ASN A 58 -10.40 -11.51 0.13
CA ASN A 58 -11.82 -11.22 -0.03
C ASN A 58 -12.10 -10.10 -1.04
N PHE A 59 -11.12 -9.23 -1.31
CA PHE A 59 -11.29 -8.09 -2.22
C PHE A 59 -10.14 -7.89 -3.21
N MET A 60 -8.98 -8.51 -2.99
CA MET A 60 -7.86 -8.53 -3.95
C MET A 60 -7.83 -9.88 -4.65
N LYS A 61 -8.38 -9.95 -5.86
CA LYS A 61 -8.67 -11.21 -6.57
C LYS A 61 -7.45 -12.09 -6.84
N ASN A 62 -6.26 -11.49 -6.96
CA ASN A 62 -5.03 -12.23 -7.24
C ASN A 62 -4.30 -12.65 -5.98
N ILE A 63 -4.69 -12.17 -4.81
CA ILE A 63 -4.17 -12.64 -3.53
C ILE A 63 -4.94 -13.88 -3.12
N CYS A 64 -4.23 -15.01 -3.06
CA CYS A 64 -4.81 -16.30 -2.68
C CYS A 64 -4.85 -16.50 -1.17
N GLU A 65 -3.82 -16.05 -0.48
CA GLU A 65 -3.68 -16.19 0.96
C GLU A 65 -2.75 -15.11 1.52
N VAL A 66 -3.08 -14.63 2.71
CA VAL A 66 -2.16 -13.87 3.56
C VAL A 66 -2.20 -14.49 4.95
N ARG A 67 -1.05 -14.78 5.53
CA ARG A 67 -0.91 -15.22 6.91
C ARG A 67 -0.06 -14.23 7.69
N GLN A 68 -0.59 -13.71 8.75
CA GLN A 68 0.16 -12.88 9.68
C GLN A 68 0.88 -13.79 10.69
N LEU A 69 2.21 -13.81 10.64
CA LEU A 69 3.05 -14.69 11.47
C LEU A 69 3.29 -14.11 12.86
N ASP A 70 3.41 -12.78 12.93
CA ASP A 70 3.51 -11.97 14.14
C ASP A 70 3.11 -10.50 13.83
N ASP A 71 3.36 -9.57 14.74
CA ASP A 71 2.97 -8.16 14.57
C ASP A 71 3.63 -7.47 13.35
N THR A 72 4.74 -8.00 12.86
CA THR A 72 5.51 -7.39 11.77
C THR A 72 5.75 -8.29 10.57
N HIS A 73 5.57 -9.60 10.69
CA HIS A 73 5.88 -10.55 9.62
C HIS A 73 4.62 -11.15 9.00
N LEU A 74 4.61 -11.18 7.67
CA LEU A 74 3.52 -11.65 6.84
C LEU A 74 4.03 -12.62 5.79
N HIS A 75 3.28 -13.69 5.54
CA HIS A 75 3.47 -14.58 4.41
C HIS A 75 2.35 -14.38 3.39
N TRP A 76 2.69 -14.23 2.13
CA TRP A 76 1.78 -13.96 1.03
C TRP A 76 1.86 -15.03 -0.04
N ARG A 77 0.71 -15.36 -0.60
CA ARG A 77 0.59 -16.19 -1.79
C ARG A 77 -0.40 -15.55 -2.75
N ALA A 78 0.04 -15.35 -4.00
CA ALA A 78 -0.76 -14.69 -5.02
C ALA A 78 -0.59 -15.38 -6.37
N GLU A 79 -1.56 -15.19 -7.26
CA GLU A 79 -1.45 -15.54 -8.67
C GLU A 79 -1.14 -14.28 -9.49
N ILE A 80 0.04 -14.22 -10.09
CA ILE A 80 0.51 -13.09 -10.89
C ILE A 80 0.76 -13.58 -12.31
N ALA A 81 0.02 -13.05 -13.27
CA ALA A 81 0.13 -13.45 -14.70
C ALA A 81 -0.01 -14.96 -14.93
N GLY A 82 -0.89 -15.64 -14.18
CA GLY A 82 -1.15 -17.07 -14.28
C GLY A 82 -0.09 -17.95 -13.61
N LYS A 83 0.81 -17.36 -12.83
CA LYS A 83 1.80 -18.08 -12.02
C LYS A 83 1.53 -17.84 -10.53
N GLU A 84 1.64 -18.90 -9.75
CA GLU A 84 1.61 -18.79 -8.30
C GLU A 84 2.97 -18.29 -7.80
N GLU A 85 2.94 -17.23 -7.01
CA GLU A 85 4.09 -16.59 -6.40
C GLU A 85 3.89 -16.51 -4.88
N GLU A 86 4.97 -16.79 -4.14
CA GLU A 86 4.98 -16.69 -2.68
C GLU A 86 6.11 -15.77 -2.23
N TRP A 87 5.86 -14.98 -1.19
CA TRP A 87 6.88 -14.15 -0.56
C TRP A 87 6.57 -13.90 0.91
N ASP A 88 7.62 -13.60 1.65
CA ASP A 88 7.51 -13.08 3.00
C ASP A 88 7.77 -11.58 3.00
N ALA A 89 7.11 -10.86 3.88
CA ALA A 89 7.25 -9.42 4.04
C ALA A 89 7.34 -9.04 5.51
N GLU A 90 8.08 -7.97 5.76
CA GLU A 90 8.21 -7.35 7.07
C GLU A 90 7.63 -5.94 7.05
N ILE A 91 6.77 -5.63 8.02
CA ILE A 91 6.30 -4.26 8.27
C ILE A 91 7.43 -3.51 8.97
N THR A 92 7.96 -2.49 8.31
CA THR A 92 9.08 -1.68 8.81
C THR A 92 8.64 -0.43 9.54
N GLU A 93 7.43 0.03 9.29
CA GLU A 93 6.83 1.17 9.95
C GLU A 93 5.31 1.03 9.95
N GLN A 94 4.69 1.30 11.09
CA GLN A 94 3.24 1.33 11.22
C GLN A 94 2.83 2.41 12.21
N ILE A 95 2.07 3.39 11.73
CA ILE A 95 1.57 4.51 12.51
C ILE A 95 0.06 4.58 12.29
N PRO A 96 -0.77 4.38 13.35
CA PRO A 96 -2.22 4.41 13.23
C PRO A 96 -2.75 5.66 12.55
N ASP A 97 -3.69 5.48 11.63
CA ASP A 97 -4.37 6.50 10.83
C ASP A 97 -3.45 7.30 9.88
N GLU A 98 -2.16 6.94 9.79
CA GLU A 98 -1.20 7.65 8.94
C GLU A 98 -0.61 6.77 7.86
N ARG A 99 0.10 5.66 8.22
CA ARG A 99 0.82 4.86 7.23
C ARG A 99 1.26 3.49 7.71
N ILE A 100 1.47 2.61 6.74
CA ILE A 100 2.11 1.31 6.92
C ILE A 100 3.16 1.15 5.80
N ALA A 101 4.41 0.89 6.17
CA ALA A 101 5.49 0.61 5.24
C ALA A 101 6.01 -0.82 5.42
N TRP A 102 6.42 -1.45 4.33
CA TRP A 102 6.91 -2.83 4.31
C TRP A 102 7.99 -3.05 3.27
N HIS A 103 8.71 -4.14 3.41
CA HIS A 103 9.54 -4.72 2.34
C HIS A 103 9.43 -6.24 2.34
N SER A 104 9.68 -6.86 1.19
CA SER A 104 9.81 -8.31 1.08
C SER A 104 11.11 -8.79 1.72
N THR A 105 11.06 -9.91 2.42
CA THR A 105 12.22 -10.57 3.04
C THR A 105 12.61 -11.84 2.31
N SER A 106 11.70 -12.40 1.51
CA SER A 106 11.95 -13.53 0.61
C SER A 106 11.07 -13.43 -0.63
N GLY A 107 11.34 -14.22 -1.67
CA GLY A 107 10.58 -14.25 -2.92
C GLY A 107 10.80 -13.00 -3.78
N ALA A 108 9.73 -12.51 -4.41
CA ALA A 108 9.79 -11.35 -5.28
C ALA A 108 10.19 -10.08 -4.53
N GLU A 109 11.21 -9.37 -5.03
CA GLU A 109 11.75 -8.17 -4.38
C GLU A 109 10.82 -6.97 -4.59
N HIS A 110 10.23 -6.49 -3.51
CA HIS A 110 9.41 -5.26 -3.48
C HIS A 110 9.45 -4.59 -2.11
N ALA A 111 9.17 -3.31 -2.11
CA ALA A 111 8.93 -2.52 -0.90
C ALA A 111 7.84 -1.50 -1.17
N GLY A 112 7.10 -1.11 -0.17
CA GLY A 112 6.02 -0.14 -0.37
C GLY A 112 5.62 0.60 0.89
N VAL A 113 4.75 1.57 0.68
CA VAL A 113 4.09 2.33 1.73
C VAL A 113 2.66 2.63 1.30
N VAL A 114 1.73 2.40 2.20
CA VAL A 114 0.37 2.92 2.10
C VAL A 114 0.20 4.06 3.10
N THR A 115 -0.39 5.15 2.67
CA THR A 115 -0.67 6.33 3.50
C THR A 115 -2.15 6.65 3.48
N PHE A 116 -2.65 7.16 4.60
CA PHE A 116 -4.05 7.48 4.82
C PHE A 116 -4.18 8.98 5.10
N HIS A 117 -4.98 9.66 4.29
CA HIS A 117 -5.15 11.11 4.39
C HIS A 117 -6.62 11.44 4.62
N LYS A 118 -6.92 12.00 5.78
CA LYS A 118 -8.26 12.49 6.10
C LYS A 118 -8.63 13.65 5.18
N ILE A 119 -9.65 13.46 4.34
CA ILE A 119 -10.23 14.52 3.49
C ILE A 119 -11.37 15.21 4.23
N SER A 120 -12.23 14.43 4.88
CA SER A 120 -13.32 14.89 5.75
C SER A 120 -13.54 13.89 6.88
N ASP A 121 -14.53 14.10 7.72
CA ASP A 121 -14.88 13.13 8.77
C ASP A 121 -15.41 11.81 8.22
N SER A 122 -15.85 11.78 6.97
CA SER A 122 -16.43 10.60 6.31
C SER A 122 -15.74 10.23 4.99
N THR A 123 -14.57 10.80 4.68
CA THR A 123 -13.85 10.52 3.45
C THR A 123 -12.35 10.49 3.69
N THR A 124 -11.71 9.45 3.20
CA THR A 124 -10.25 9.22 3.31
C THR A 124 -9.66 9.00 1.93
N ARG A 125 -8.52 9.61 1.64
CA ARG A 125 -7.68 9.27 0.49
C ARG A 125 -6.61 8.29 0.93
N ILE A 126 -6.54 7.16 0.25
CA ILE A 126 -5.51 6.14 0.40
C ILE A 126 -4.54 6.28 -0.76
N MET A 127 -3.25 6.34 -0.46
CA MET A 127 -2.19 6.36 -1.48
C MET A 127 -1.27 5.18 -1.26
N LEU A 128 -1.05 4.40 -2.31
CA LEU A 128 -0.14 3.26 -2.33
C LEU A 128 1.03 3.58 -3.26
N GLN A 129 2.24 3.51 -2.71
CA GLN A 129 3.47 3.57 -3.47
C GLN A 129 4.23 2.26 -3.28
N MET A 130 4.70 1.67 -4.38
CA MET A 130 5.44 0.43 -4.36
C MET A 130 6.61 0.48 -5.34
N ASP A 131 7.79 0.10 -4.85
CA ASP A 131 8.97 -0.18 -5.64
C ASP A 131 9.11 -1.70 -5.80
N TYR A 132 9.34 -2.19 -7.00
CA TYR A 132 9.49 -3.61 -7.27
C TYR A 132 10.51 -3.87 -8.39
N SER A 133 11.08 -5.08 -8.41
CA SER A 133 11.94 -5.53 -9.49
C SER A 133 11.10 -6.20 -10.58
N PRO A 134 10.99 -5.62 -11.79
CA PRO A 134 10.20 -6.23 -12.87
C PRO A 134 10.66 -7.63 -13.25
N LYS A 135 11.95 -7.90 -13.14
CA LYS A 135 12.54 -9.22 -13.46
C LYS A 135 12.11 -10.33 -12.51
N GLY A 136 11.74 -10.00 -11.27
CA GLY A 136 11.29 -10.98 -10.27
C GLY A 136 9.79 -11.23 -10.30
N PHE A 137 8.99 -10.28 -10.79
CA PHE A 137 7.53 -10.37 -10.78
C PHE A 137 6.92 -10.90 -12.07
N ILE A 138 7.49 -10.57 -13.24
CA ILE A 138 6.83 -10.84 -14.53
C ILE A 138 7.89 -11.04 -15.62
N GLU A 139 8.61 -12.14 -15.59
CA GLU A 139 9.42 -12.54 -16.75
C GLU A 139 8.51 -12.90 -17.92
N GLY A 140 8.61 -12.15 -19.02
CA GLY A 140 7.96 -12.47 -20.30
C GLY A 140 6.73 -11.65 -20.66
N LEU A 141 6.29 -10.68 -19.86
CA LEU A 141 5.24 -9.72 -20.25
C LEU A 141 5.85 -8.43 -20.81
N GLY A 142 5.48 -8.07 -22.04
CA GLY A 142 6.03 -6.90 -22.75
C GLY A 142 5.76 -5.55 -22.08
N ASP A 143 4.68 -5.42 -21.29
CA ASP A 143 4.36 -4.25 -20.46
C ASP A 143 4.09 -4.65 -19.00
N ALA A 144 5.15 -5.10 -18.34
CA ALA A 144 5.07 -5.50 -16.93
C ALA A 144 4.63 -4.36 -16.00
N VAL A 145 5.08 -3.14 -16.26
CA VAL A 145 4.76 -1.97 -15.42
C VAL A 145 3.30 -1.61 -15.53
N GLY A 146 2.74 -1.59 -16.73
CA GLY A 146 1.32 -1.31 -16.95
C GLY A 146 0.41 -2.38 -16.33
N ALA A 147 0.79 -3.65 -16.41
CA ALA A 147 0.04 -4.76 -15.81
C ALA A 147 0.01 -4.67 -14.28
N VAL A 148 1.14 -4.41 -13.63
CA VAL A 148 1.21 -4.27 -12.17
C VAL A 148 0.46 -3.01 -11.70
N LYS A 149 0.57 -1.91 -12.45
CA LYS A 149 -0.18 -0.69 -12.17
C LYS A 149 -1.69 -0.90 -12.24
N LEU A 150 -2.18 -1.60 -13.26
CA LEU A 150 -3.58 -1.96 -13.40
C LEU A 150 -4.04 -2.85 -12.23
N GLN A 151 -3.21 -3.83 -11.84
CA GLN A 151 -3.51 -4.70 -10.72
C GLN A 151 -3.67 -3.92 -9.41
N VAL A 152 -2.71 -3.05 -9.08
CA VAL A 152 -2.77 -2.20 -7.88
C VAL A 152 -4.02 -1.33 -7.87
N ARG A 153 -4.39 -0.75 -9.02
CA ARG A 153 -5.61 0.05 -9.16
C ARG A 153 -6.87 -0.79 -8.91
N THR A 154 -6.90 -2.01 -9.44
CA THR A 154 -8.01 -2.96 -9.25
C THR A 154 -8.12 -3.39 -7.78
N ASP A 155 -6.99 -3.64 -7.12
CA ASP A 155 -6.94 -4.03 -5.71
C ASP A 155 -7.43 -2.90 -4.79
N LEU A 156 -7.02 -1.66 -5.06
CA LEU A 156 -7.53 -0.48 -4.33
C LEU A 156 -9.04 -0.29 -4.54
N GLN A 157 -9.54 -0.52 -5.75
CA GLN A 157 -10.98 -0.47 -6.02
C GLN A 157 -11.72 -1.57 -5.27
N GLY A 158 -11.18 -2.80 -5.25
CA GLY A 158 -11.74 -3.90 -4.48
C GLY A 158 -11.80 -3.61 -2.98
N PHE A 159 -10.74 -3.01 -2.41
CA PHE A 159 -10.72 -2.54 -1.03
C PHE A 159 -11.81 -1.51 -0.74
N LYS A 160 -11.96 -0.51 -1.61
CA LYS A 160 -13.01 0.50 -1.51
C LYS A 160 -14.40 -0.14 -1.50
N ASP A 161 -14.67 -0.98 -2.48
CA ASP A 161 -15.98 -1.62 -2.64
C ASP A 161 -16.32 -2.51 -1.43
N PHE A 162 -15.32 -3.25 -0.94
CA PHE A 162 -15.47 -4.08 0.25
C PHE A 162 -15.80 -3.23 1.49
N LEU A 163 -15.02 -2.21 1.77
CA LEU A 163 -15.17 -1.38 2.96
C LEU A 163 -16.49 -0.58 2.94
N GLU A 164 -16.84 0.01 1.80
CA GLU A 164 -18.08 0.78 1.66
C GLU A 164 -19.33 -0.11 1.70
N ALA A 165 -19.25 -1.34 1.20
CA ALA A 165 -20.37 -2.29 1.26
C ALA A 165 -20.64 -2.80 2.67
N HIS A 166 -19.59 -2.96 3.51
CA HIS A 166 -19.73 -3.39 4.89
C HIS A 166 -20.13 -2.26 5.85
N GLY A 167 -19.92 -1.01 5.46
CA GLY A 167 -20.25 0.18 6.25
C GLY A 167 -19.38 0.39 7.50
N SER A 168 -18.53 -0.57 7.85
CA SER A 168 -17.56 -0.49 8.95
C SER A 168 -16.42 -1.49 8.71
N GLU A 169 -15.31 -1.25 9.38
CA GLU A 169 -14.19 -2.19 9.42
C GLU A 169 -14.52 -3.49 10.17
N THR A 170 -13.88 -4.59 9.78
CA THR A 170 -14.07 -5.91 10.41
C THR A 170 -13.20 -6.10 11.65
N GLY A 171 -12.19 -5.27 11.82
CA GLY A 171 -11.25 -5.27 12.94
C GLY A 171 -10.24 -4.16 12.81
N GLY A 172 -9.25 -4.12 13.71
CA GLY A 172 -8.18 -3.13 13.66
C GLY A 172 -7.04 -3.48 14.59
N TRP A 173 -5.81 -3.28 14.13
CA TRP A 173 -4.62 -3.32 14.94
C TRP A 173 -4.07 -1.89 15.07
N ARG A 174 -3.93 -1.40 16.30
CA ARG A 174 -3.59 -0.01 16.57
C ARG A 174 -2.26 0.15 17.32
N GLY A 175 -1.43 -0.88 17.29
CA GLY A 175 -0.04 -0.79 17.74
C GLY A 175 0.81 0.06 16.80
N SER A 176 2.03 0.38 17.22
CA SER A 176 2.99 1.14 16.41
C SER A 176 4.26 0.33 16.19
N VAL A 177 4.76 0.38 14.96
CA VAL A 177 6.08 -0.13 14.58
C VAL A 177 6.92 1.07 14.17
N ALA A 178 8.02 1.31 14.87
CA ALA A 178 8.92 2.41 14.56
C ALA A 178 10.10 1.92 13.72
N ARG A 179 10.48 2.74 12.74
CA ARG A 179 11.69 2.50 11.94
C ARG A 179 12.92 2.74 12.82
N HIS A 180 13.79 1.74 12.94
CA HIS A 180 15.09 1.85 13.60
C HIS A 180 16.19 2.28 12.63
#